data_25f377ddc67a48153b8eb333ce531bf1
#
_entry.id   25f377ddc67a48153b8eb333ce531bf1
#
_cell.length_a   1.000
_cell.length_b   1.000
_cell.length_c   1.000
_cell.angle_alpha   90.00
_cell.angle_beta   90.00
_cell.angle_gamma   90.00
#
_symmetry.space_group_name_H-M   'P 1'
#
loop_
_entity.id
_entity.type
_entity.pdbx_description
1 polymer ?
#
loop_
_entity_poly.entity_id
_entity_poly.type
_entity_poly.pdbx_seq_one_letter_code
_entity_poly.pdbx_strand_id
1 'polypeptide(L)'
;MHIGLLDILRCPFCGGRLELVTSHFHRADDTHITDGVIACECCTFPVVDGIPVMHLDAASSAARTQIEAGNTEAARLTMVGVSNADRQAAFMALAANPEATYKQIVDALGPDLEGGYFLYRFSDPTFVVAEAVVNAVAGTVLGGRGRALDVCGGSGHITRVLAKHAESTVLADLFYAKLWLARRFMVPAVAAVCCDGNVPFPFARGAFDLAMCSDAFMYIWEKRAFVGEMTRAVAGRPHGTVFINHTHNQLTWTPSHGQPLTAAGYRTLFEGTPARVFGESALFGDVVVGASIDLGRTPTDDELAGEQALTLVASPVDAVYGTHALQAPSSSGGDWRISPLYELTVDGDEVRGTLRFPDADYEYEYGTCRAYLPNDVTVARADLDALNRGDSVPAVADLVRRHVIVELPKKYS
;
A
#
# COMPACT_ATOMS: atom_id res chain seq x y z
N MET A 1 5.26 1.03 -17.80
CA MET A 1 5.19 2.43 -17.34
C MET A 1 4.53 3.27 -18.44
N HIS A 2 3.49 4.04 -18.11
CA HIS A 2 2.96 5.03 -19.05
C HIS A 2 4.00 6.15 -19.24
N ILE A 3 4.22 6.59 -20.48
CA ILE A 3 5.29 7.55 -20.80
C ILE A 3 5.08 8.91 -20.11
N GLY A 4 3.83 9.31 -19.89
CA GLY A 4 3.47 10.52 -19.12
C GLY A 4 3.95 10.52 -17.66
N LEU A 5 4.39 9.39 -17.11
CA LEU A 5 5.02 9.38 -15.79
C LEU A 5 6.36 10.15 -15.79
N LEU A 6 7.06 10.22 -16.95
CA LEU A 6 8.30 11.00 -17.10
C LEU A 6 8.09 12.49 -16.83
N ASP A 7 6.90 13.03 -17.02
CA ASP A 7 6.60 14.45 -16.74
C ASP A 7 6.83 14.80 -15.27
N ILE A 8 6.57 13.85 -14.38
CA ILE A 8 6.70 14.05 -12.94
C ILE A 8 7.92 13.36 -12.33
N LEU A 9 8.55 12.41 -13.04
CA LEU A 9 9.78 11.79 -12.55
C LEU A 9 10.96 12.77 -12.60
N ARG A 10 11.84 12.65 -11.62
CA ARG A 10 13.10 13.39 -11.51
C ARG A 10 14.19 12.45 -11.06
N CYS A 11 15.40 12.71 -11.48
CA CYS A 11 16.58 12.04 -10.93
C CYS A 11 16.70 12.35 -9.44
N PRO A 12 16.76 11.36 -8.54
CA PRO A 12 16.87 11.59 -7.10
C PRO A 12 18.24 12.20 -6.71
N PHE A 13 19.23 12.14 -7.60
CA PHE A 13 20.60 12.63 -7.32
C PHE A 13 20.85 14.06 -7.81
N CYS A 14 20.30 14.44 -8.96
CA CYS A 14 20.53 15.79 -9.51
C CYS A 14 19.23 16.61 -9.71
N GLY A 15 18.05 16.04 -9.49
CA GLY A 15 16.77 16.70 -9.73
C GLY A 15 16.41 16.89 -11.21
N GLY A 16 17.26 16.44 -12.14
CA GLY A 16 17.06 16.59 -13.58
C GLY A 16 15.89 15.77 -14.12
N ARG A 17 15.33 16.19 -15.26
CA ARG A 17 14.31 15.44 -16.00
C ARG A 17 14.93 14.15 -16.54
N LEU A 18 14.07 13.16 -16.72
CA LEU A 18 14.46 11.86 -17.27
C LEU A 18 13.84 11.70 -18.66
N GLU A 19 14.61 11.09 -19.55
CA GLU A 19 14.20 10.80 -20.92
C GLU A 19 14.45 9.30 -21.21
N LEU A 20 13.66 8.73 -22.09
CA LEU A 20 13.88 7.37 -22.58
C LEU A 20 15.11 7.34 -23.49
N VAL A 21 16.08 6.49 -23.16
CA VAL A 21 17.24 6.24 -24.02
C VAL A 21 16.78 5.45 -25.24
N THR A 22 17.22 5.86 -26.43
CA THR A 22 16.90 5.14 -27.67
C THR A 22 17.72 3.86 -27.78
N SER A 23 17.06 2.71 -27.92
CA SER A 23 17.71 1.42 -28.12
C SER A 23 16.79 0.43 -28.84
N HIS A 24 17.37 -0.43 -29.67
CA HIS A 24 16.65 -1.51 -30.35
C HIS A 24 16.17 -2.64 -29.42
N PHE A 25 16.74 -2.73 -28.22
CA PHE A 25 16.40 -3.76 -27.24
C PHE A 25 15.28 -3.34 -26.29
N HIS A 26 14.86 -2.07 -26.36
CA HIS A 26 13.77 -1.58 -25.51
C HIS A 26 12.42 -2.06 -26.03
N ARG A 27 11.56 -2.47 -25.11
CA ARG A 27 10.14 -2.76 -25.37
C ARG A 27 9.31 -1.55 -24.98
N ALA A 28 9.17 -0.62 -25.90
CA ALA A 28 8.41 0.62 -25.71
C ALA A 28 7.62 0.95 -26.97
N ASP A 29 6.48 1.62 -26.78
CA ASP A 29 5.69 2.24 -27.83
C ASP A 29 5.46 3.74 -27.49
N ASP A 30 4.61 4.43 -28.26
CA ASP A 30 4.35 5.86 -28.10
C ASP A 30 3.68 6.20 -26.75
N THR A 31 3.15 5.21 -26.03
CA THR A 31 2.36 5.38 -24.80
C THR A 31 2.97 4.71 -23.60
N HIS A 32 3.70 3.60 -23.78
CA HIS A 32 4.19 2.79 -22.70
C HIS A 32 5.64 2.33 -22.89
N ILE A 33 6.37 2.27 -21.78
CA ILE A 33 7.68 1.63 -21.68
C ILE A 33 7.50 0.37 -20.84
N THR A 34 7.66 -0.81 -21.45
CA THR A 34 7.63 -2.08 -20.72
C THR A 34 9.02 -2.41 -20.18
N ASP A 35 10.03 -2.37 -21.05
CA ASP A 35 11.42 -2.52 -20.63
C ASP A 35 12.28 -1.51 -21.38
N GLY A 36 13.18 -0.87 -20.66
CA GLY A 36 14.02 0.16 -21.25
C GLY A 36 14.98 0.76 -20.24
N VAL A 37 15.64 1.82 -20.66
CA VAL A 37 16.51 2.65 -19.80
C VAL A 37 16.06 4.08 -19.90
N ILE A 38 15.84 4.71 -18.77
CA ILE A 38 15.61 6.16 -18.67
C ILE A 38 16.84 6.83 -18.09
N ALA A 39 17.16 8.03 -18.54
CA ALA A 39 18.38 8.72 -18.17
C ALA A 39 18.19 10.21 -17.96
N CYS A 40 19.06 10.79 -17.17
CA CYS A 40 19.37 12.21 -17.14
C CYS A 40 20.86 12.40 -17.44
N GLU A 41 21.39 13.61 -17.32
CA GLU A 41 22.81 13.88 -17.58
C GLU A 41 23.78 13.15 -16.63
N CYS A 42 23.34 12.77 -15.41
CA CYS A 42 24.21 12.18 -14.41
C CYS A 42 23.98 10.68 -14.17
N CYS A 43 22.80 10.15 -14.46
CA CYS A 43 22.41 8.79 -14.09
C CYS A 43 21.54 8.12 -15.14
N THR A 44 21.58 6.78 -15.16
CA THR A 44 20.73 5.93 -15.97
C THR A 44 20.04 4.91 -15.10
N PHE A 45 18.74 4.66 -15.34
CA PHE A 45 17.89 3.81 -14.53
C PHE A 45 17.14 2.80 -15.40
N PRO A 46 17.10 1.51 -15.04
CA PRO A 46 16.31 0.54 -15.77
C PRO A 46 14.81 0.72 -15.53
N VAL A 47 14.03 0.42 -16.54
CA VAL A 47 12.59 0.17 -16.44
C VAL A 47 12.40 -1.32 -16.72
N VAL A 48 11.88 -2.06 -15.76
CA VAL A 48 11.66 -3.51 -15.86
C VAL A 48 10.17 -3.80 -15.66
N ASP A 49 9.52 -4.50 -16.60
CA ASP A 49 8.07 -4.74 -16.59
C ASP A 49 7.24 -3.46 -16.36
N GLY A 50 7.71 -2.32 -16.86
CA GLY A 50 7.04 -1.03 -16.70
C GLY A 50 7.18 -0.42 -15.30
N ILE A 51 8.15 -0.84 -14.50
CA ILE A 51 8.50 -0.28 -13.20
C ILE A 51 9.88 0.37 -13.31
N PRO A 52 10.00 1.70 -13.26
CA PRO A 52 11.30 2.37 -13.21
C PRO A 52 11.95 2.13 -11.85
N VAL A 53 13.24 1.77 -11.87
CA VAL A 53 14.04 1.53 -10.67
C VAL A 53 14.96 2.72 -10.45
N MET A 54 14.63 3.55 -9.47
CA MET A 54 15.20 4.89 -9.28
C MET A 54 16.32 4.95 -8.23
N HIS A 55 16.99 3.84 -7.99
CA HIS A 55 18.20 3.77 -7.13
C HIS A 55 19.35 3.11 -7.87
N LEU A 56 20.58 3.29 -7.34
CA LEU A 56 21.83 2.83 -7.95
C LEU A 56 22.52 1.82 -7.04
N ASP A 57 22.04 0.58 -7.07
CA ASP A 57 22.66 -0.55 -6.38
C ASP A 57 23.18 -1.60 -7.39
N ALA A 58 23.73 -2.69 -6.88
CA ALA A 58 24.24 -3.77 -7.71
C ALA A 58 23.14 -4.43 -8.55
N ALA A 59 21.91 -4.59 -7.98
CA ALA A 59 20.79 -5.22 -8.65
C ALA A 59 20.26 -4.35 -9.79
N SER A 60 20.04 -3.05 -9.54
CA SER A 60 19.60 -2.10 -10.57
C SER A 60 20.61 -1.95 -11.71
N SER A 61 21.91 -1.92 -11.37
CA SER A 61 22.98 -1.89 -12.37
C SER A 61 23.04 -3.15 -13.24
N ALA A 62 22.88 -4.32 -12.63
CA ALA A 62 22.80 -5.60 -13.35
C ALA A 62 21.56 -5.66 -14.24
N ALA A 63 20.39 -5.29 -13.70
CA ALA A 63 19.14 -5.25 -14.46
C ALA A 63 19.23 -4.30 -15.66
N ARG A 64 19.84 -3.13 -15.52
CA ARG A 64 20.11 -2.22 -16.63
C ARG A 64 20.94 -2.90 -17.73
N THR A 65 22.08 -3.52 -17.36
CA THR A 65 22.94 -4.21 -18.32
C THR A 65 22.19 -5.34 -19.04
N GLN A 66 21.33 -6.06 -18.32
CA GLN A 66 20.49 -7.14 -18.90
C GLN A 66 19.44 -6.58 -19.87
N ILE A 67 18.80 -5.45 -19.58
CA ILE A 67 17.89 -4.75 -20.49
C ILE A 67 18.62 -4.29 -21.75
N GLU A 68 19.81 -3.69 -21.61
CA GLU A 68 20.66 -3.25 -22.72
C GLU A 68 21.12 -4.41 -23.61
N ALA A 69 21.15 -5.64 -23.08
CA ALA A 69 21.43 -6.87 -23.80
C ALA A 69 20.17 -7.61 -24.35
N GLY A 70 18.97 -7.07 -24.11
CA GLY A 70 17.70 -7.70 -24.52
C GLY A 70 17.22 -8.83 -23.59
N ASN A 71 17.86 -9.03 -22.44
CA ASN A 71 17.56 -10.11 -21.48
C ASN A 71 16.56 -9.66 -20.41
N THR A 72 15.33 -9.34 -20.80
CA THR A 72 14.32 -8.77 -19.91
C THR A 72 13.88 -9.73 -18.80
N GLU A 73 13.85 -11.04 -19.04
CA GLU A 73 13.55 -12.04 -18.01
C GLU A 73 14.63 -12.10 -16.93
N ALA A 74 15.90 -12.03 -17.32
CA ALA A 74 17.01 -11.98 -16.38
C ALA A 74 16.93 -10.69 -15.53
N ALA A 75 16.61 -9.55 -16.15
CA ALA A 75 16.42 -8.28 -15.42
C ALA A 75 15.29 -8.38 -14.39
N ARG A 76 14.15 -9.00 -14.75
CA ARG A 76 13.06 -9.26 -13.80
C ARG A 76 13.52 -10.11 -12.64
N LEU A 77 14.18 -11.26 -12.89
CA LEU A 77 14.69 -12.14 -11.83
C LEU A 77 15.67 -11.43 -10.91
N THR A 78 16.57 -10.62 -11.47
CA THR A 78 17.51 -9.80 -10.70
C THR A 78 16.78 -8.84 -9.77
N MET A 79 15.77 -8.12 -10.28
CA MET A 79 15.02 -7.14 -9.50
C MET A 79 14.08 -7.77 -8.47
N VAL A 80 13.50 -8.94 -8.77
CA VAL A 80 12.67 -9.69 -7.80
C VAL A 80 13.49 -10.17 -6.62
N GLY A 81 14.80 -10.46 -6.82
CA GLY A 81 15.73 -10.75 -5.73
C GLY A 81 15.66 -12.16 -5.17
N VAL A 82 15.02 -13.12 -5.86
CA VAL A 82 15.01 -14.53 -5.45
C VAL A 82 16.36 -15.17 -5.75
N SER A 83 17.08 -15.59 -4.71
CA SER A 83 18.42 -16.19 -4.86
C SER A 83 18.42 -17.70 -5.11
N ASN A 84 17.39 -18.42 -4.65
CA ASN A 84 17.28 -19.88 -4.79
C ASN A 84 16.81 -20.25 -6.21
N ALA A 85 17.54 -21.13 -6.90
CA ALA A 85 17.28 -21.52 -8.27
C ALA A 85 15.91 -22.20 -8.48
N ASP A 86 15.47 -23.05 -7.54
CA ASP A 86 14.17 -23.73 -7.65
C ASP A 86 13.03 -22.73 -7.50
N ARG A 87 13.14 -21.75 -6.58
CA ARG A 87 12.19 -20.66 -6.44
C ARG A 87 12.18 -19.72 -7.65
N GLN A 88 13.34 -19.45 -8.26
CA GLN A 88 13.41 -18.69 -9.50
C GLN A 88 12.62 -19.39 -10.62
N ALA A 89 12.82 -20.70 -10.78
CA ALA A 89 12.11 -21.48 -11.78
C ALA A 89 10.59 -21.50 -11.51
N ALA A 90 10.18 -21.70 -10.24
CA ALA A 90 8.78 -21.66 -9.84
C ALA A 90 8.15 -20.26 -10.08
N PHE A 91 8.85 -19.19 -9.70
CA PHE A 91 8.39 -17.83 -9.94
C PHE A 91 8.22 -17.56 -11.43
N MET A 92 9.19 -17.92 -12.28
CA MET A 92 9.12 -17.68 -13.71
C MET A 92 7.95 -18.43 -14.36
N ALA A 93 7.73 -19.70 -13.98
CA ALA A 93 6.60 -20.49 -14.48
C ALA A 93 5.25 -19.84 -14.08
N LEU A 94 5.12 -19.38 -12.83
CA LEU A 94 3.92 -18.70 -12.34
C LEU A 94 3.76 -17.30 -12.93
N ALA A 95 4.84 -16.56 -13.13
CA ALA A 95 4.83 -15.25 -13.78
C ALA A 95 4.31 -15.30 -15.21
N ALA A 96 4.64 -16.37 -15.94
CA ALA A 96 4.15 -16.63 -17.30
C ALA A 96 2.71 -17.18 -17.35
N ASN A 97 2.19 -17.70 -16.23
CA ASN A 97 0.83 -18.26 -16.16
C ASN A 97 -0.19 -17.16 -15.85
N PRO A 98 -1.12 -16.83 -16.78
CA PRO A 98 -2.15 -15.83 -16.52
C PRO A 98 -3.14 -16.25 -15.42
N GLU A 99 -3.25 -17.54 -15.10
CA GLU A 99 -4.15 -18.05 -14.05
C GLU A 99 -3.47 -18.17 -12.68
N ALA A 100 -2.17 -17.84 -12.57
CA ALA A 100 -1.49 -17.86 -11.27
C ALA A 100 -2.13 -16.89 -10.29
N THR A 101 -2.25 -17.34 -9.03
CA THR A 101 -2.81 -16.52 -7.94
C THR A 101 -1.71 -15.74 -7.20
N TYR A 102 -2.13 -14.67 -6.50
CA TYR A 102 -1.23 -13.92 -5.62
C TYR A 102 -0.57 -14.84 -4.59
N LYS A 103 -1.38 -15.72 -3.95
CA LYS A 103 -0.85 -16.68 -2.98
C LYS A 103 0.25 -17.57 -3.58
N GLN A 104 0.03 -18.14 -4.77
CA GLN A 104 1.03 -18.99 -5.43
C GLN A 104 2.35 -18.24 -5.69
N ILE A 105 2.26 -16.98 -6.11
CA ILE A 105 3.45 -16.17 -6.34
C ILE A 105 4.16 -15.84 -5.01
N VAL A 106 3.42 -15.46 -3.96
CA VAL A 106 4.00 -15.19 -2.62
C VAL A 106 4.70 -16.43 -2.07
N ASP A 107 4.09 -17.62 -2.20
CA ASP A 107 4.71 -18.90 -1.78
C ASP A 107 6.02 -19.17 -2.56
N ALA A 108 6.05 -18.86 -3.87
CA ALA A 108 7.25 -19.03 -4.70
C ALA A 108 8.36 -18.01 -4.35
N LEU A 109 8.00 -16.77 -4.07
CA LEU A 109 8.93 -15.73 -3.64
C LEU A 109 9.57 -16.06 -2.28
N GLY A 110 8.75 -16.60 -1.39
CA GLY A 110 9.14 -16.97 -0.04
C GLY A 110 9.03 -15.84 0.99
N PRO A 111 9.16 -16.17 2.29
CA PRO A 111 8.83 -15.27 3.39
C PRO A 111 9.78 -14.06 3.51
N ASP A 112 10.98 -14.15 2.93
CA ASP A 112 11.97 -13.05 2.99
C ASP A 112 11.61 -11.87 2.07
N LEU A 113 10.80 -12.11 1.03
CA LEU A 113 10.45 -11.11 0.02
C LEU A 113 9.03 -10.55 0.20
N GLU A 114 8.10 -11.42 0.58
CA GLU A 114 6.73 -11.01 0.92
C GLU A 114 6.26 -11.88 2.08
N GLY A 115 5.96 -11.25 3.20
CA GLY A 115 5.50 -11.97 4.39
C GLY A 115 4.17 -12.69 4.13
N GLY A 116 4.08 -13.97 4.54
CA GLY A 116 2.85 -14.75 4.41
C GLY A 116 1.64 -14.10 5.10
N TYR A 117 1.88 -13.24 6.10
CA TYR A 117 0.82 -12.51 6.80
C TYR A 117 0.05 -11.54 5.88
N PHE A 118 0.62 -11.06 4.78
CA PHE A 118 -0.09 -10.20 3.82
C PHE A 118 -1.28 -10.90 3.17
N LEU A 119 -1.32 -12.24 3.14
CA LEU A 119 -2.49 -12.98 2.68
C LEU A 119 -3.74 -12.71 3.52
N TYR A 120 -3.58 -12.27 4.76
CA TYR A 120 -4.64 -11.99 5.72
C TYR A 120 -4.89 -10.50 5.94
N ARG A 121 -4.12 -9.64 5.28
CA ARG A 121 -4.06 -8.19 5.49
C ARG A 121 -5.42 -7.51 5.50
N PHE A 122 -6.34 -7.90 4.64
CA PHE A 122 -7.66 -7.25 4.51
C PHE A 122 -8.54 -7.38 5.76
N SER A 123 -8.16 -8.18 6.74
CA SER A 123 -8.91 -8.38 7.99
C SER A 123 -8.10 -8.04 9.24
N ASP A 124 -6.85 -7.60 9.11
CA ASP A 124 -6.06 -7.22 10.27
C ASP A 124 -6.42 -5.81 10.81
N PRO A 125 -6.17 -5.54 12.10
CA PRO A 125 -6.55 -4.27 12.73
C PRO A 125 -5.88 -3.06 12.08
N THR A 126 -4.65 -3.20 11.64
CA THR A 126 -3.87 -2.12 10.99
C THR A 126 -4.53 -1.72 9.67
N PHE A 127 -4.94 -2.69 8.85
CA PHE A 127 -5.64 -2.42 7.60
C PHE A 127 -7.00 -1.76 7.84
N VAL A 128 -7.77 -2.28 8.81
CA VAL A 128 -9.12 -1.78 9.13
C VAL A 128 -9.09 -0.30 9.52
N VAL A 129 -8.16 0.11 10.38
CA VAL A 129 -7.97 1.51 10.75
C VAL A 129 -7.45 2.33 9.57
N ALA A 130 -6.44 1.83 8.86
CA ALA A 130 -5.85 2.54 7.73
C ALA A 130 -6.88 2.76 6.61
N GLU A 131 -7.72 1.77 6.29
CA GLU A 131 -8.79 1.93 5.31
C GLU A 131 -9.77 3.04 5.70
N ALA A 132 -10.19 3.09 6.96
CA ALA A 132 -11.09 4.13 7.45
C ALA A 132 -10.48 5.53 7.36
N VAL A 133 -9.21 5.69 7.77
CA VAL A 133 -8.47 6.97 7.67
C VAL A 133 -8.27 7.38 6.22
N VAL A 134 -7.87 6.46 5.33
CA VAL A 134 -7.68 6.76 3.90
C VAL A 134 -9.00 7.20 3.28
N ASN A 135 -10.12 6.50 3.54
CA ASN A 135 -11.43 6.88 3.04
C ASN A 135 -11.83 8.28 3.53
N ALA A 136 -11.59 8.61 4.79
CA ALA A 136 -11.90 9.92 5.35
C ALA A 136 -11.03 11.03 4.74
N VAL A 137 -9.71 10.86 4.76
CA VAL A 137 -8.76 11.90 4.31
C VAL A 137 -8.77 12.02 2.79
N ALA A 138 -8.55 10.93 2.06
CA ALA A 138 -8.46 10.97 0.61
C ALA A 138 -9.83 11.27 -0.04
N GLY A 139 -10.93 10.75 0.53
CA GLY A 139 -12.28 11.09 0.09
C GLY A 139 -12.58 12.58 0.20
N THR A 140 -12.13 13.23 1.28
CA THR A 140 -12.31 14.66 1.52
C THR A 140 -11.40 15.51 0.62
N VAL A 141 -10.13 15.12 0.47
CA VAL A 141 -9.11 15.93 -0.24
C VAL A 141 -9.22 15.77 -1.74
N LEU A 142 -9.40 14.55 -2.23
CA LEU A 142 -9.33 14.22 -3.65
C LEU A 142 -10.71 14.16 -4.33
N GLY A 143 -11.69 13.50 -3.67
CA GLY A 143 -13.04 13.38 -4.21
C GLY A 143 -13.11 12.78 -5.63
N GLY A 144 -12.27 11.82 -5.95
CA GLY A 144 -12.16 11.18 -7.26
C GLY A 144 -11.33 11.95 -8.29
N ARG A 145 -10.62 13.00 -7.87
CA ARG A 145 -9.78 13.85 -8.74
C ARG A 145 -8.37 13.93 -8.17
N GLY A 146 -7.47 14.51 -8.97
CA GLY A 146 -6.10 14.74 -8.54
C GLY A 146 -5.24 13.48 -8.50
N ARG A 147 -3.99 13.67 -8.09
CA ARG A 147 -2.98 12.62 -8.06
C ARG A 147 -2.55 12.32 -6.64
N ALA A 148 -2.55 11.04 -6.28
CA ALA A 148 -2.08 10.55 -4.99
C ALA A 148 -0.74 9.82 -5.10
N LEU A 149 0.08 9.93 -4.05
CA LEU A 149 1.32 9.20 -3.86
C LEU A 149 1.19 8.32 -2.61
N ASP A 150 1.45 7.04 -2.76
CA ASP A 150 1.64 6.10 -1.66
C ASP A 150 3.12 5.71 -1.59
N VAL A 151 3.81 6.15 -0.54
CA VAL A 151 5.25 5.89 -0.33
C VAL A 151 5.41 4.75 0.65
N CYS A 152 6.26 3.78 0.32
CA CYS A 152 6.45 2.52 1.04
C CYS A 152 5.15 1.68 1.10
N GLY A 153 4.35 1.72 0.02
CA GLY A 153 3.04 1.08 0.00
C GLY A 153 3.07 -0.44 -0.26
N GLY A 154 4.27 -1.04 -0.32
CA GLY A 154 4.46 -2.48 -0.44
C GLY A 154 3.75 -3.10 -1.64
N SER A 155 3.04 -4.20 -1.42
CA SER A 155 2.26 -4.89 -2.46
C SER A 155 0.88 -4.27 -2.73
N GLY A 156 0.60 -3.07 -2.18
CA GLY A 156 -0.49 -2.21 -2.64
C GLY A 156 -1.85 -2.44 -1.98
N HIS A 157 -1.93 -3.10 -0.82
CA HIS A 157 -3.20 -3.35 -0.13
C HIS A 157 -3.93 -2.04 0.21
N ILE A 158 -3.24 -1.09 0.84
CA ILE A 158 -3.81 0.24 1.15
C ILE A 158 -3.84 1.14 -0.09
N THR A 159 -2.88 1.01 -1.00
CA THR A 159 -2.92 1.70 -2.30
C THR A 159 -4.23 1.43 -3.05
N ARG A 160 -4.77 0.20 -2.94
CA ARG A 160 -6.06 -0.18 -3.53
C ARG A 160 -7.22 0.67 -2.99
N VAL A 161 -7.18 1.01 -1.70
CA VAL A 161 -8.16 1.92 -1.07
C VAL A 161 -7.95 3.34 -1.57
N LEU A 162 -6.71 3.83 -1.54
CA LEU A 162 -6.35 5.18 -1.99
C LEU A 162 -6.76 5.43 -3.45
N ALA A 163 -6.57 4.45 -4.32
CA ALA A 163 -6.89 4.55 -5.75
C ALA A 163 -8.38 4.76 -6.05
N LYS A 164 -9.29 4.44 -5.11
CA LYS A 164 -10.72 4.73 -5.24
C LYS A 164 -11.04 6.23 -5.20
N HIS A 165 -10.16 7.02 -4.57
CA HIS A 165 -10.36 8.45 -4.32
C HIS A 165 -9.55 9.37 -5.22
N ALA A 166 -8.63 8.83 -6.03
CA ALA A 166 -7.76 9.60 -6.91
C ALA A 166 -8.06 9.34 -8.39
N GLU A 167 -7.84 10.33 -9.23
CA GLU A 167 -7.83 10.15 -10.70
C GLU A 167 -6.64 9.30 -11.14
N SER A 168 -5.49 9.48 -10.46
CA SER A 168 -4.30 8.68 -10.68
C SER A 168 -3.53 8.48 -9.39
N THR A 169 -2.94 7.29 -9.23
CA THR A 169 -2.16 6.92 -8.05
C THR A 169 -0.78 6.44 -8.48
N VAL A 170 0.24 6.92 -7.76
CA VAL A 170 1.61 6.39 -7.86
C VAL A 170 1.90 5.63 -6.57
N LEU A 171 2.37 4.40 -6.73
CA LEU A 171 2.86 3.55 -5.67
C LEU A 171 4.39 3.52 -5.71
N ALA A 172 5.04 3.93 -4.64
CA ALA A 172 6.49 3.92 -4.51
C ALA A 172 6.92 2.98 -3.37
N ASP A 173 7.90 2.13 -3.63
CA ASP A 173 8.48 1.23 -2.63
C ASP A 173 9.92 0.88 -2.98
N LEU A 174 10.71 0.48 -2.00
CA LEU A 174 12.08 0.01 -2.20
C LEU A 174 12.13 -1.39 -2.85
N PHE A 175 11.16 -2.24 -2.52
CA PHE A 175 11.15 -3.64 -2.93
C PHE A 175 10.41 -3.82 -4.26
N TYR A 176 11.16 -4.03 -5.34
CA TYR A 176 10.62 -4.25 -6.67
C TYR A 176 9.59 -5.40 -6.74
N ALA A 177 9.86 -6.52 -6.04
CA ALA A 177 8.95 -7.66 -6.01
C ALA A 177 7.55 -7.30 -5.51
N LYS A 178 7.45 -6.45 -4.47
CA LYS A 178 6.18 -5.96 -3.93
C LYS A 178 5.44 -5.08 -4.93
N LEU A 179 6.12 -4.20 -5.63
CA LEU A 179 5.55 -3.36 -6.70
C LEU A 179 5.05 -4.20 -7.89
N TRP A 180 5.79 -5.25 -8.23
CA TRP A 180 5.38 -6.19 -9.27
C TRP A 180 4.09 -6.92 -8.88
N LEU A 181 3.99 -7.41 -7.62
CA LEU A 181 2.77 -8.00 -7.05
C LEU A 181 1.60 -7.03 -7.06
N ALA A 182 1.83 -5.79 -6.63
CA ALA A 182 0.81 -4.73 -6.60
C ALA A 182 0.19 -4.51 -7.98
N ARG A 183 1.02 -4.38 -9.02
CA ARG A 183 0.56 -4.17 -10.39
C ARG A 183 -0.13 -5.38 -11.00
N ARG A 184 0.28 -6.57 -10.60
CA ARG A 184 -0.32 -7.79 -11.15
C ARG A 184 -1.67 -8.13 -10.52
N PHE A 185 -1.84 -7.89 -9.22
CA PHE A 185 -2.99 -8.39 -8.46
C PHE A 185 -3.79 -7.30 -7.75
N MET A 186 -3.15 -6.36 -7.05
CA MET A 186 -3.85 -5.42 -6.17
C MET A 186 -4.42 -4.22 -6.90
N VAL A 187 -3.58 -3.52 -7.66
CA VAL A 187 -3.92 -2.28 -8.36
C VAL A 187 -3.30 -2.29 -9.76
N PRO A 188 -3.83 -3.04 -10.72
CA PRO A 188 -3.21 -3.18 -12.05
C PRO A 188 -2.98 -1.87 -12.81
N ALA A 189 -3.80 -0.85 -12.54
CA ALA A 189 -3.69 0.46 -13.18
C ALA A 189 -2.71 1.42 -12.50
N VAL A 190 -2.10 1.01 -11.36
CA VAL A 190 -1.20 1.89 -10.61
C VAL A 190 0.11 2.15 -11.39
N ALA A 191 0.59 3.38 -11.34
CA ALA A 191 1.96 3.69 -11.74
C ALA A 191 2.90 3.33 -10.58
N ALA A 192 3.74 2.31 -10.75
CA ALA A 192 4.69 1.86 -9.72
C ALA A 192 6.08 2.43 -9.98
N VAL A 193 6.78 2.83 -8.92
CA VAL A 193 8.15 3.39 -8.95
C VAL A 193 8.98 2.73 -7.85
N CYS A 194 10.05 2.04 -8.22
CA CYS A 194 10.97 1.44 -7.27
C CYS A 194 11.99 2.48 -6.81
N CYS A 195 11.91 2.92 -5.54
CA CYS A 195 12.81 3.93 -4.99
C CYS A 195 12.97 3.77 -3.46
N ASP A 196 14.11 4.28 -2.94
CA ASP A 196 14.38 4.29 -1.50
C ASP A 196 13.75 5.53 -0.84
N GLY A 197 12.97 5.33 0.21
CA GLY A 197 12.39 6.41 1.00
C GLY A 197 13.39 7.19 1.86
N ASN A 198 14.62 6.69 2.04
CA ASN A 198 15.66 7.37 2.81
C ASN A 198 16.50 8.37 1.99
N VAL A 199 16.21 8.49 0.68
CA VAL A 199 16.86 9.46 -0.22
C VAL A 199 15.83 10.40 -0.84
N PRO A 200 16.21 11.49 -1.52
CA PRO A 200 15.26 12.37 -2.20
C PRO A 200 14.32 11.60 -3.13
N PHE A 201 13.02 11.86 -3.02
CA PHE A 201 12.03 11.18 -3.84
C PHE A 201 12.20 11.55 -5.32
N PRO A 202 12.06 10.57 -6.23
CA PRO A 202 12.23 10.79 -7.66
C PRO A 202 11.03 11.50 -8.30
N PHE A 203 10.47 12.50 -7.62
CA PHE A 203 9.27 13.20 -8.09
C PHE A 203 9.47 14.72 -8.11
N ALA A 204 8.81 15.37 -9.06
CA ALA A 204 8.77 16.82 -9.15
C ALA A 204 8.04 17.42 -7.94
N ARG A 205 8.44 18.63 -7.54
CA ARG A 205 7.73 19.42 -6.55
C ARG A 205 6.28 19.65 -6.96
N GLY A 206 5.34 19.45 -6.05
CA GLY A 206 3.91 19.67 -6.31
C GLY A 206 3.30 18.73 -7.34
N ALA A 207 3.90 17.55 -7.53
CA ALA A 207 3.38 16.57 -8.48
C ALA A 207 2.09 15.88 -8.00
N PHE A 208 1.79 15.94 -6.70
CA PHE A 208 0.67 15.23 -6.07
C PHE A 208 -0.21 16.19 -5.26
N ASP A 209 -1.47 15.83 -5.11
CA ASP A 209 -2.43 16.51 -4.26
C ASP A 209 -2.48 15.90 -2.85
N LEU A 210 -2.06 14.64 -2.74
CA LEU A 210 -1.99 13.90 -1.49
C LEU A 210 -0.79 12.95 -1.51
N ALA A 211 -0.05 12.89 -0.40
CA ALA A 211 1.01 11.91 -0.16
C ALA A 211 0.74 11.16 1.15
N MET A 212 0.80 9.82 1.10
CA MET A 212 0.66 8.98 2.28
C MET A 212 1.82 8.01 2.43
N CYS A 213 2.03 7.56 3.68
CA CYS A 213 2.85 6.41 4.04
C CYS A 213 2.08 5.61 5.09
N SER A 214 1.91 4.32 4.90
CA SER A 214 1.18 3.47 5.83
C SER A 214 2.03 2.28 6.27
N ASP A 215 2.12 2.06 7.59
CA ASP A 215 2.78 0.90 8.22
C ASP A 215 4.26 0.71 7.81
N ALA A 216 4.98 1.81 7.61
CA ALA A 216 6.38 1.77 7.20
C ALA A 216 7.26 2.89 7.80
N PHE A 217 6.65 3.97 8.29
CA PHE A 217 7.40 5.16 8.69
C PHE A 217 8.34 4.90 9.88
N MET A 218 8.04 3.94 10.75
CA MET A 218 8.92 3.53 11.85
C MET A 218 10.29 3.05 11.35
N TYR A 219 10.37 2.47 10.15
CA TYR A 219 11.60 1.94 9.56
C TYR A 219 12.43 2.98 8.80
N ILE A 220 11.90 4.17 8.57
CA ILE A 220 12.62 5.26 7.91
C ILE A 220 13.64 5.86 8.88
N TRP A 221 14.92 5.91 8.46
CA TRP A 221 16.00 6.48 9.25
C TRP A 221 15.95 8.01 9.28
N GLU A 222 15.88 8.63 8.11
CA GLU A 222 15.91 10.08 7.91
C GLU A 222 14.50 10.67 7.91
N LYS A 223 13.76 10.52 9.02
CA LYS A 223 12.34 10.91 9.13
C LYS A 223 12.06 12.35 8.73
N ARG A 224 12.95 13.28 9.10
CA ARG A 224 12.79 14.71 8.74
C ARG A 224 12.91 14.91 7.23
N ALA A 225 13.88 14.27 6.58
CA ALA A 225 14.05 14.32 5.15
C ALA A 225 12.84 13.69 4.43
N PHE A 226 12.37 12.53 4.91
CA PHE A 226 11.21 11.84 4.38
C PHE A 226 9.94 12.71 4.41
N VAL A 227 9.59 13.29 5.57
CA VAL A 227 8.45 14.20 5.71
C VAL A 227 8.64 15.46 4.85
N GLY A 228 9.86 15.98 4.78
CA GLY A 228 10.21 17.08 3.88
C GLY A 228 9.95 16.75 2.41
N GLU A 229 10.28 15.54 1.97
CA GLU A 229 10.02 15.06 0.61
C GLU A 229 8.52 14.83 0.35
N MET A 230 7.78 14.25 1.29
CA MET A 230 6.32 14.14 1.18
C MET A 230 5.68 15.54 1.05
N THR A 231 6.09 16.48 1.90
CA THR A 231 5.62 17.88 1.85
C THR A 231 6.01 18.56 0.53
N ARG A 232 7.22 18.33 0.03
CA ARG A 232 7.68 18.84 -1.27
C ARG A 232 6.83 18.29 -2.42
N ALA A 233 6.47 17.01 -2.33
CA ALA A 233 5.67 16.33 -3.36
C ALA A 233 4.25 16.92 -3.52
N VAL A 234 3.68 17.49 -2.44
CA VAL A 234 2.36 18.14 -2.45
C VAL A 234 2.43 19.68 -2.44
N ALA A 235 3.64 20.26 -2.46
CA ALA A 235 3.83 21.70 -2.28
C ALA A 235 3.19 22.53 -3.39
N GLY A 236 2.52 23.63 -3.01
CA GLY A 236 1.84 24.52 -3.94
C GLY A 236 0.49 24.02 -4.43
N ARG A 237 0.04 22.85 -3.95
CA ARG A 237 -1.32 22.35 -4.19
C ARG A 237 -2.28 22.98 -3.19
N PRO A 238 -3.48 23.44 -3.60
CA PRO A 238 -4.43 24.09 -2.69
C PRO A 238 -4.85 23.22 -1.53
N HIS A 239 -4.87 21.91 -1.73
CA HIS A 239 -5.28 20.89 -0.74
C HIS A 239 -4.15 19.93 -0.38
N GLY A 240 -2.90 20.32 -0.65
CA GLY A 240 -1.71 19.47 -0.45
C GLY A 240 -1.66 18.86 0.94
N THR A 241 -1.98 17.58 1.03
CA THR A 241 -2.12 16.85 2.29
C THR A 241 -1.08 15.76 2.39
N VAL A 242 -0.49 15.64 3.58
CA VAL A 242 0.42 14.55 3.95
C VAL A 242 -0.18 13.81 5.13
N PHE A 243 -0.23 12.48 5.07
CA PHE A 243 -0.60 11.69 6.24
C PHE A 243 0.20 10.38 6.33
N ILE A 244 0.38 9.93 7.56
CA ILE A 244 1.16 8.74 7.90
C ILE A 244 0.29 7.90 8.83
N ASN A 245 -0.10 6.72 8.39
CA ASN A 245 -0.85 5.76 9.18
C ASN A 245 0.10 4.75 9.83
N HIS A 246 -0.27 4.30 10.99
CA HIS A 246 0.35 3.20 11.69
C HIS A 246 1.86 3.36 11.81
N THR A 247 2.28 4.36 12.59
CA THR A 247 3.68 4.47 13.02
C THR A 247 3.78 4.20 14.52
N HIS A 248 4.84 3.50 14.96
CA HIS A 248 5.01 3.12 16.36
C HIS A 248 5.30 4.33 17.25
N ASN A 249 4.91 4.20 18.52
CA ASN A 249 5.22 5.18 19.54
C ASN A 249 6.46 4.75 20.34
N GLN A 250 7.45 5.63 20.47
CA GLN A 250 8.67 5.36 21.21
C GLN A 250 8.44 5.01 22.69
N LEU A 251 7.31 5.46 23.27
CA LEU A 251 7.00 5.26 24.69
C LEU A 251 6.42 3.87 24.99
N THR A 252 6.07 3.10 23.98
CA THR A 252 5.50 1.77 24.14
C THR A 252 6.36 0.73 23.43
N TRP A 253 6.38 -0.48 23.96
CA TRP A 253 7.07 -1.58 23.32
C TRP A 253 6.21 -2.19 22.20
N THR A 254 6.83 -2.47 21.06
CA THR A 254 6.23 -3.19 19.95
C THR A 254 7.17 -4.32 19.49
N PRO A 255 6.66 -5.47 18.99
CA PRO A 255 7.50 -6.56 18.49
C PRO A 255 8.31 -6.16 17.25
N SER A 256 7.76 -5.31 16.41
CA SER A 256 8.45 -4.78 15.25
C SER A 256 9.40 -3.69 15.67
N HIS A 257 10.67 -3.91 15.41
CA HIS A 257 11.68 -2.91 15.65
C HIS A 257 11.53 -1.77 14.64
N GLY A 258 12.14 -0.68 14.92
CA GLY A 258 12.17 0.52 14.08
C GLY A 258 12.84 1.64 14.85
N GLN A 259 12.66 2.84 14.36
CA GLN A 259 13.18 4.07 14.97
C GLN A 259 12.00 5.00 15.31
N PRO A 260 11.08 4.59 16.18
CA PRO A 260 9.90 5.39 16.50
C PRO A 260 10.29 6.68 17.24
N LEU A 261 9.41 7.66 17.16
CA LEU A 261 9.46 8.88 17.96
C LEU A 261 8.25 8.94 18.89
N THR A 262 8.29 9.84 19.87
CA THR A 262 7.10 10.20 20.65
C THR A 262 6.12 11.02 19.80
N ALA A 263 4.87 11.14 20.22
CA ALA A 263 3.88 11.99 19.55
C ALA A 263 4.40 13.43 19.35
N ALA A 264 4.99 14.01 20.39
CA ALA A 264 5.65 15.32 20.30
C ALA A 264 6.79 15.34 19.27
N GLY A 265 7.64 14.30 19.28
CA GLY A 265 8.73 14.17 18.32
C GLY A 265 8.23 14.12 16.87
N TYR A 266 7.18 13.37 16.60
CA TYR A 266 6.58 13.32 15.26
C TYR A 266 6.02 14.67 14.80
N ARG A 267 5.34 15.44 15.69
CA ARG A 267 4.84 16.78 15.35
C ARG A 267 5.95 17.73 14.88
N THR A 268 7.16 17.61 15.44
CA THR A 268 8.30 18.48 15.06
C THR A 268 8.84 18.22 13.66
N LEU A 269 8.42 17.15 13.00
CA LEU A 269 8.85 16.84 11.63
C LEU A 269 8.11 17.66 10.57
N PHE A 270 6.92 18.20 10.91
CA PHE A 270 6.05 18.90 9.98
C PHE A 270 6.26 20.42 10.11
N GLU A 271 6.90 21.00 9.09
CA GLU A 271 7.09 22.45 9.00
C GLU A 271 5.99 23.07 8.12
N GLY A 272 5.43 24.18 8.55
CA GLY A 272 4.42 24.94 7.79
C GLY A 272 2.98 24.47 8.05
N THR A 273 2.63 23.23 7.84
CA THR A 273 1.31 22.67 8.14
C THR A 273 1.44 21.71 9.32
N PRO A 274 1.01 22.12 10.54
CA PRO A 274 1.13 21.26 11.72
C PRO A 274 0.36 19.95 11.56
N ALA A 275 0.98 18.83 11.93
CA ALA A 275 0.30 17.55 11.96
C ALA A 275 -0.54 17.41 13.23
N ARG A 276 -1.79 16.93 13.08
CA ARG A 276 -2.53 16.31 14.17
C ARG A 276 -2.09 14.86 14.32
N VAL A 277 -1.99 14.41 15.57
CA VAL A 277 -1.57 13.06 15.92
C VAL A 277 -2.73 12.39 16.66
N PHE A 278 -3.07 11.19 16.23
CA PHE A 278 -4.15 10.38 16.75
C PHE A 278 -3.61 9.07 17.29
N GLY A 279 -4.16 8.60 18.43
CA GLY A 279 -3.94 7.25 18.93
C GLY A 279 -4.80 6.26 18.14
N GLU A 280 -4.20 5.19 17.65
CA GLU A 280 -4.94 4.21 16.84
C GLU A 280 -5.93 3.38 17.63
N SER A 281 -5.78 3.24 18.96
CA SER A 281 -6.78 2.56 19.79
C SER A 281 -8.14 3.29 19.77
N ALA A 282 -8.12 4.62 19.76
CA ALA A 282 -9.34 5.42 19.67
C ALA A 282 -9.97 5.33 18.26
N LEU A 283 -9.15 5.39 17.20
CA LEU A 283 -9.62 5.22 15.82
C LEU A 283 -10.17 3.81 15.59
N PHE A 284 -9.50 2.80 16.13
CA PHE A 284 -9.97 1.41 16.10
C PHE A 284 -11.33 1.24 16.80
N GLY A 285 -11.49 1.85 17.99
CA GLY A 285 -12.75 1.86 18.70
C GLY A 285 -13.89 2.47 17.86
N ASP A 286 -13.63 3.57 17.16
CA ASP A 286 -14.57 4.20 16.25
C ASP A 286 -15.03 3.25 15.14
N VAL A 287 -14.09 2.55 14.51
CA VAL A 287 -14.37 1.65 13.39
C VAL A 287 -15.14 0.41 13.84
N VAL A 288 -14.77 -0.18 14.99
CA VAL A 288 -15.37 -1.43 15.47
C VAL A 288 -16.76 -1.20 16.05
N VAL A 289 -16.96 -0.11 16.79
CA VAL A 289 -18.21 0.14 17.53
C VAL A 289 -19.14 1.11 16.78
N GLY A 290 -18.54 2.05 16.04
CA GLY A 290 -19.25 3.16 15.42
C GLY A 290 -19.60 2.94 13.95
N ALA A 291 -20.32 3.92 13.41
CA ALA A 291 -20.54 4.07 11.96
C ALA A 291 -19.72 5.26 11.39
N SER A 292 -18.75 5.75 12.15
CA SER A 292 -17.94 6.92 11.79
C SER A 292 -16.56 6.85 12.43
N ILE A 293 -15.60 7.55 11.82
CA ILE A 293 -14.26 7.81 12.39
C ILE A 293 -14.15 9.30 12.70
N ASP A 294 -13.61 9.62 13.88
CA ASP A 294 -13.48 11.01 14.35
C ASP A 294 -12.04 11.52 14.27
N LEU A 295 -11.73 12.29 13.24
CA LEU A 295 -10.48 13.03 13.06
C LEU A 295 -10.55 14.46 13.63
N GLY A 296 -11.65 14.85 14.28
CA GLY A 296 -11.79 16.13 14.97
C GLY A 296 -11.09 16.18 16.33
N ARG A 297 -10.70 15.04 16.88
CA ARG A 297 -10.00 14.92 18.16
C ARG A 297 -8.66 15.66 18.15
N THR A 298 -8.31 16.19 19.33
CA THR A 298 -7.02 16.85 19.56
C THR A 298 -6.38 16.30 20.85
N PRO A 299 -5.97 15.02 20.86
CA PRO A 299 -5.41 14.42 22.06
C PRO A 299 -4.10 15.09 22.46
N THR A 300 -3.89 15.19 23.77
CA THR A 300 -2.64 15.67 24.37
C THR A 300 -1.54 14.60 24.25
N ASP A 301 -0.28 15.00 24.45
CA ASP A 301 0.84 14.05 24.45
C ASP A 301 0.74 13.02 25.59
N ASP A 302 0.17 13.40 26.73
CA ASP A 302 -0.05 12.50 27.86
C ASP A 302 -1.11 11.43 27.52
N GLU A 303 -2.19 11.81 26.83
CA GLU A 303 -3.21 10.85 26.35
C GLU A 303 -2.65 9.89 25.30
N LEU A 304 -1.69 10.34 24.50
CA LEU A 304 -1.02 9.52 23.48
C LEU A 304 0.12 8.67 24.03
N ALA A 305 0.57 8.90 25.27
CA ALA A 305 1.75 8.22 25.81
C ALA A 305 1.60 6.70 25.90
N GLY A 306 0.37 6.20 26.08
CA GLY A 306 0.06 4.77 26.17
C GLY A 306 -0.31 4.10 24.84
N GLU A 307 -0.41 4.85 23.76
CA GLU A 307 -0.74 4.33 22.43
C GLU A 307 0.43 3.56 21.85
N GLN A 308 0.19 2.38 21.29
CA GLN A 308 1.22 1.59 20.61
C GLN A 308 1.51 2.12 19.21
N ALA A 309 0.46 2.55 18.51
CA ALA A 309 0.54 3.08 17.16
C ALA A 309 -0.17 4.43 17.06
N LEU A 310 0.36 5.27 16.19
CA LEU A 310 -0.08 6.63 15.95
C LEU A 310 -0.37 6.86 14.47
N THR A 311 -1.38 7.64 14.20
CA THR A 311 -1.69 8.21 12.89
C THR A 311 -1.48 9.71 12.89
N LEU A 312 -0.79 10.24 11.86
CA LEU A 312 -0.46 11.65 11.71
C LEU A 312 -1.13 12.20 10.45
N VAL A 313 -1.79 13.35 10.55
CA VAL A 313 -2.42 14.01 9.41
C VAL A 313 -2.04 15.48 9.40
N ALA A 314 -1.43 15.94 8.32
CA ALA A 314 -1.09 17.33 8.05
C ALA A 314 -1.83 17.80 6.79
N SER A 315 -2.92 18.53 6.96
CA SER A 315 -3.79 19.02 5.90
C SER A 315 -4.14 20.49 6.08
N PRO A 316 -4.15 21.29 5.01
CA PRO A 316 -4.71 22.63 5.04
C PRO A 316 -6.24 22.63 4.91
N VAL A 317 -6.87 21.48 4.75
CA VAL A 317 -8.31 21.32 4.54
C VAL A 317 -9.00 21.04 5.88
N ASP A 318 -9.68 22.03 6.43
CA ASP A 318 -10.36 21.92 7.74
C ASP A 318 -11.36 20.76 7.80
N ALA A 319 -12.04 20.49 6.68
CA ALA A 319 -13.02 19.40 6.59
C ALA A 319 -12.43 17.99 6.82
N VAL A 320 -11.11 17.82 6.70
CA VAL A 320 -10.43 16.58 7.07
C VAL A 320 -10.54 16.31 8.58
N TYR A 321 -10.54 17.38 9.37
CA TYR A 321 -10.55 17.31 10.83
C TYR A 321 -11.98 17.34 11.40
N GLY A 322 -12.74 16.32 11.04
CA GLY A 322 -14.12 16.14 11.47
C GLY A 322 -14.47 14.70 11.72
N THR A 323 -15.75 14.44 11.96
CA THR A 323 -16.30 13.09 12.04
C THR A 323 -16.74 12.66 10.63
N HIS A 324 -16.21 11.55 10.14
CA HIS A 324 -16.50 11.00 8.82
C HIS A 324 -17.30 9.71 8.98
N ALA A 325 -18.42 9.62 8.27
CA ALA A 325 -19.16 8.36 8.20
C ALA A 325 -18.30 7.26 7.55
N LEU A 326 -18.28 6.08 8.16
CA LEU A 326 -17.64 4.92 7.54
C LEU A 326 -18.42 4.56 6.29
N GLN A 327 -17.74 4.58 5.16
CA GLN A 327 -18.37 4.24 3.89
C GLN A 327 -18.66 2.73 3.85
N ALA A 328 -19.82 2.38 3.31
CA ALA A 328 -20.04 1.00 2.92
C ALA A 328 -18.95 0.58 1.92
N PRO A 329 -18.34 -0.59 2.09
CA PRO A 329 -17.30 -1.03 1.18
C PRO A 329 -17.81 -1.03 -0.26
N SER A 330 -17.14 -0.28 -1.13
CA SER A 330 -17.43 -0.24 -2.56
C SER A 330 -16.55 -1.24 -3.29
N SER A 331 -17.11 -1.95 -4.28
CA SER A 331 -16.33 -2.89 -5.08
C SER A 331 -15.21 -2.18 -5.85
N SER A 332 -14.03 -2.79 -5.85
CA SER A 332 -12.87 -2.42 -6.66
C SER A 332 -12.66 -3.42 -7.83
N GLY A 333 -13.69 -4.19 -8.17
CA GLY A 333 -13.63 -5.20 -9.23
C GLY A 333 -13.00 -6.54 -8.80
N GLY A 334 -12.91 -6.77 -7.49
CA GLY A 334 -12.48 -8.05 -6.90
C GLY A 334 -13.63 -9.03 -6.71
N ASP A 335 -13.39 -10.04 -5.88
CA ASP A 335 -14.38 -11.05 -5.50
C ASP A 335 -14.65 -10.95 -4.00
N TRP A 336 -15.94 -10.85 -3.63
CA TRP A 336 -16.38 -10.89 -2.24
C TRP A 336 -16.27 -12.32 -1.72
N ARG A 337 -15.51 -12.52 -0.66
CA ARG A 337 -15.27 -13.82 -0.03
C ARG A 337 -15.21 -13.69 1.49
N ILE A 338 -15.43 -14.79 2.18
CA ILE A 338 -15.09 -14.87 3.60
C ILE A 338 -13.57 -14.74 3.72
N SER A 339 -13.10 -13.98 4.69
CA SER A 339 -11.68 -13.69 4.93
C SER A 339 -10.83 -14.96 4.95
N PRO A 340 -9.63 -14.94 4.38
CA PRO A 340 -8.67 -16.04 4.47
C PRO A 340 -8.28 -16.49 5.89
N LEU A 341 -8.60 -15.68 6.91
CA LEU A 341 -8.44 -16.07 8.31
C LEU A 341 -9.42 -17.16 8.76
N TYR A 342 -10.43 -17.50 7.94
CA TYR A 342 -11.40 -18.55 8.27
C TYR A 342 -11.09 -19.84 7.52
N GLU A 343 -11.04 -20.93 8.27
CA GLU A 343 -11.08 -22.28 7.70
C GLU A 343 -12.52 -22.55 7.28
N LEU A 344 -12.71 -22.82 5.98
CA LEU A 344 -14.05 -22.91 5.38
C LEU A 344 -14.49 -24.35 5.15
N THR A 345 -15.77 -24.63 5.46
CA THR A 345 -16.47 -25.84 5.07
C THR A 345 -17.76 -25.48 4.33
N VAL A 346 -18.08 -26.23 3.28
CA VAL A 346 -19.30 -26.05 2.51
C VAL A 346 -20.32 -27.13 2.91
N ASP A 347 -21.50 -26.69 3.35
CA ASP A 347 -22.61 -27.57 3.78
C ASP A 347 -23.88 -27.16 3.03
N GLY A 348 -24.14 -27.83 1.91
CA GLY A 348 -25.26 -27.50 1.00
C GLY A 348 -25.13 -26.06 0.45
N ASP A 349 -26.13 -25.24 0.76
CA ASP A 349 -26.18 -23.83 0.33
C ASP A 349 -25.51 -22.86 1.29
N GLU A 350 -24.87 -23.35 2.34
CA GLU A 350 -24.15 -22.55 3.32
C GLU A 350 -22.64 -22.74 3.23
N VAL A 351 -21.91 -21.68 3.51
CA VAL A 351 -20.47 -21.69 3.78
C VAL A 351 -20.27 -21.38 5.25
N ARG A 352 -19.67 -22.31 5.97
CA ARG A 352 -19.29 -22.13 7.38
C ARG A 352 -17.81 -21.85 7.49
N GLY A 353 -17.45 -20.89 8.31
CA GLY A 353 -16.07 -20.53 8.59
C GLY A 353 -15.79 -20.56 10.07
N THR A 354 -14.62 -21.12 10.46
CA THR A 354 -14.08 -21.05 11.81
C THR A 354 -12.80 -20.25 11.78
N LEU A 355 -12.69 -19.23 12.64
CA LEU A 355 -11.52 -18.35 12.71
C LEU A 355 -10.26 -19.12 13.09
N ARG A 356 -9.23 -19.05 12.27
CA ARG A 356 -7.93 -19.69 12.48
C ARG A 356 -6.82 -18.72 12.14
N PHE A 357 -5.96 -18.46 13.09
CA PHE A 357 -4.73 -17.71 12.80
C PHE A 357 -3.70 -18.62 12.14
N PRO A 358 -2.89 -18.12 11.20
CA PRO A 358 -1.90 -18.90 10.49
C PRO A 358 -0.83 -19.48 11.42
N ASP A 359 -0.44 -18.71 12.45
CA ASP A 359 0.54 -19.10 13.46
C ASP A 359 0.39 -18.25 14.74
N ALA A 360 1.19 -18.56 15.75
CA ALA A 360 1.16 -17.86 17.04
C ALA A 360 1.71 -16.43 16.98
N ASP A 361 2.63 -16.16 16.07
CA ASP A 361 3.23 -14.83 15.91
C ASP A 361 2.21 -13.88 15.31
N TYR A 362 1.46 -14.32 14.30
CA TYR A 362 0.33 -13.57 13.76
C TYR A 362 -0.74 -13.29 14.82
N GLU A 363 -1.10 -14.31 15.63
CA GLU A 363 -2.09 -14.13 16.70
C GLU A 363 -1.59 -13.13 17.76
N TYR A 364 -0.30 -13.17 18.08
CA TYR A 364 0.30 -12.22 19.02
C TYR A 364 0.23 -10.78 18.52
N GLU A 365 0.51 -10.57 17.26
CA GLU A 365 0.57 -9.22 16.65
C GLU A 365 -0.83 -8.68 16.31
N TYR A 366 -1.68 -9.51 15.71
CA TYR A 366 -2.98 -9.10 15.14
C TYR A 366 -4.19 -9.65 15.88
N GLY A 367 -4.01 -10.38 16.99
CA GLY A 367 -5.09 -11.05 17.73
C GLY A 367 -6.20 -10.14 18.26
N THR A 368 -5.97 -8.83 18.33
CA THR A 368 -6.99 -7.82 18.63
C THR A 368 -8.16 -7.83 17.63
N CYS A 369 -7.99 -8.42 16.44
CA CYS A 369 -9.07 -8.61 15.47
C CYS A 369 -10.22 -9.49 16.01
N ARG A 370 -9.99 -10.29 17.07
CA ARG A 370 -11.07 -11.00 17.79
C ARG A 370 -12.16 -10.08 18.35
N ALA A 371 -11.88 -8.79 18.49
CA ALA A 371 -12.87 -7.81 18.92
C ALA A 371 -14.01 -7.62 17.89
N TYR A 372 -13.74 -7.87 16.61
CA TYR A 372 -14.71 -7.71 15.53
C TYR A 372 -14.92 -8.95 14.66
N LEU A 373 -13.98 -9.90 14.63
CA LEU A 373 -14.12 -11.17 13.91
C LEU A 373 -14.73 -12.22 14.85
N PRO A 374 -15.94 -12.78 14.55
CA PRO A 374 -16.52 -13.86 15.33
C PRO A 374 -15.70 -15.15 15.14
N ASN A 375 -15.69 -16.02 16.16
CA ASN A 375 -15.00 -17.31 16.06
C ASN A 375 -15.60 -18.21 14.96
N ASP A 376 -16.92 -18.18 14.81
CA ASP A 376 -17.64 -18.96 13.82
C ASP A 376 -18.58 -18.05 13.02
N VAL A 377 -18.70 -18.32 11.75
CA VAL A 377 -19.59 -17.62 10.83
C VAL A 377 -20.28 -18.58 9.89
N THR A 378 -21.53 -18.28 9.56
CA THR A 378 -22.30 -18.99 8.52
C THR A 378 -22.84 -17.97 7.55
N VAL A 379 -22.60 -18.18 6.26
CA VAL A 379 -23.03 -17.29 5.18
C VAL A 379 -23.69 -18.13 4.09
N ALA A 380 -24.87 -17.71 3.62
CA ALA A 380 -25.49 -18.34 2.47
C ALA A 380 -24.67 -18.07 1.18
N ARG A 381 -24.45 -19.09 0.36
CA ARG A 381 -23.76 -18.93 -0.94
C ARG A 381 -24.46 -17.89 -1.81
N ALA A 382 -25.78 -17.88 -1.80
CA ALA A 382 -26.60 -16.92 -2.55
C ALA A 382 -26.29 -15.46 -2.17
N ASP A 383 -25.94 -15.18 -0.90
CA ASP A 383 -25.58 -13.83 -0.43
C ASP A 383 -24.20 -13.42 -0.96
N LEU A 384 -23.21 -14.32 -0.95
CA LEU A 384 -21.90 -14.08 -1.56
C LEU A 384 -22.00 -13.85 -3.07
N ASP A 385 -22.84 -14.68 -3.75
CA ASP A 385 -23.09 -14.55 -5.17
C ASP A 385 -23.78 -13.22 -5.51
N ALA A 386 -24.71 -12.77 -4.66
CA ALA A 386 -25.38 -11.49 -4.81
C ALA A 386 -24.39 -10.30 -4.65
N LEU A 387 -23.54 -10.33 -3.61
CA LEU A 387 -22.45 -9.34 -3.45
C LEU A 387 -21.55 -9.29 -4.69
N ASN A 388 -21.19 -10.47 -5.24
CA ASN A 388 -20.33 -10.56 -6.42
C ASN A 388 -21.01 -10.07 -7.72
N ARG A 389 -22.35 -10.00 -7.75
CA ARG A 389 -23.10 -9.32 -8.82
C ARG A 389 -23.23 -7.80 -8.61
N GLY A 390 -22.80 -7.30 -7.45
CA GLY A 390 -22.92 -5.88 -7.08
C GLY A 390 -24.25 -5.54 -6.39
N ASP A 391 -25.00 -6.56 -5.94
CA ASP A 391 -26.26 -6.35 -5.23
C ASP A 391 -25.97 -5.88 -3.78
N SER A 392 -26.88 -5.07 -3.22
CA SER A 392 -26.85 -4.76 -1.80
C SER A 392 -27.50 -5.91 -1.03
N VAL A 393 -26.75 -6.52 -0.10
CA VAL A 393 -27.22 -7.69 0.68
C VAL A 393 -27.24 -7.35 2.17
N PRO A 394 -28.38 -6.85 2.71
CA PRO A 394 -28.49 -6.45 4.11
C PRO A 394 -28.15 -7.56 5.10
N ALA A 395 -28.41 -8.82 4.75
CA ALA A 395 -28.15 -9.98 5.61
C ALA A 395 -26.69 -10.14 6.02
N VAL A 396 -25.75 -9.71 5.17
CA VAL A 396 -24.31 -9.83 5.42
C VAL A 396 -23.61 -8.47 5.60
N ALA A 397 -24.36 -7.36 5.63
CA ALA A 397 -23.78 -6.02 5.74
C ALA A 397 -22.90 -5.83 6.99
N ASP A 398 -23.28 -6.43 8.13
CA ASP A 398 -22.48 -6.41 9.34
C ASP A 398 -21.18 -7.22 9.18
N LEU A 399 -21.22 -8.35 8.51
CA LEU A 399 -20.03 -9.18 8.24
C LEU A 399 -19.06 -8.47 7.30
N VAL A 400 -19.56 -7.73 6.32
CA VAL A 400 -18.74 -6.89 5.42
C VAL A 400 -18.11 -5.74 6.21
N ARG A 401 -18.90 -5.01 7.00
CA ARG A 401 -18.40 -3.92 7.85
C ARG A 401 -17.32 -4.38 8.84
N ARG A 402 -17.43 -5.60 9.34
CA ARG A 402 -16.47 -6.22 10.28
C ARG A 402 -15.32 -6.93 9.61
N HIS A 403 -15.14 -6.80 8.28
CA HIS A 403 -14.08 -7.48 7.53
C HIS A 403 -14.05 -9.02 7.69
N VAL A 404 -15.20 -9.62 8.01
CA VAL A 404 -15.40 -11.07 7.93
C VAL A 404 -15.62 -11.49 6.48
N ILE A 405 -16.39 -10.69 5.73
CA ILE A 405 -16.47 -10.77 4.27
C ILE A 405 -15.70 -9.60 3.71
N VAL A 406 -14.70 -9.90 2.88
CA VAL A 406 -13.79 -8.92 2.29
C VAL A 406 -13.79 -9.03 0.77
N GLU A 407 -13.56 -7.91 0.10
CA GLU A 407 -13.33 -7.92 -1.34
C GLU A 407 -11.86 -8.18 -1.64
N LEU A 408 -11.54 -9.41 -2.00
CA LEU A 408 -10.21 -9.81 -2.42
C LEU A 408 -9.97 -9.45 -3.90
N PRO A 409 -8.77 -9.03 -4.29
CA PRO A 409 -8.41 -8.90 -5.69
C PRO A 409 -8.67 -10.20 -6.46
N LYS A 410 -8.96 -10.10 -7.75
CA LYS A 410 -9.09 -11.29 -8.59
C LYS A 410 -7.81 -12.10 -8.56
N LYS A 411 -7.95 -13.43 -8.51
CA LYS A 411 -6.81 -14.37 -8.42
C LYS A 411 -5.96 -14.16 -7.16
N TYR A 412 -6.60 -13.81 -6.05
CA TYR A 412 -5.88 -13.62 -4.79
C TYR A 412 -5.43 -14.95 -4.17
N SER A 413 -6.32 -15.92 -4.09
CA SER A 413 -6.07 -17.24 -3.48
C SER A 413 -6.75 -18.37 -4.26
#